data_97c88d293b8cde5dee94fe1d0aef0224
#
_entry.id   97c88d293b8cde5dee94fe1d0aef0224
#
_cell.length_a   1.000
_cell.length_b   1.000
_cell.length_c   1.000
_cell.angle_alpha   90.00
_cell.angle_beta   90.00
_cell.angle_gamma   90.00
#
_symmetry.space_group_name_H-M   'P 1'
#
loop_
_entity.id
_entity.type
_entity.pdbx_description
1 polymer ?
#
loop_
_entity_poly.entity_id
_entity_poly.type
_entity_poly.pdbx_seq_one_letter_code
_entity_poly.pdbx_strand_id
1 'polypeptide(L)'
;MKIEIITVGDEILIGQIIDTNSAWMAAELTRQGFEIVAITTVGDREEDIAKALDTGFSRADLLLMTGGVGPTRDDITKKTLCSYFHTELIFDEQVLQQINRLFASKNYPMNELTKNQAFVPKDCTVIQNRVGTAPLLWFEQKGHILVSMPGVPFEMKTAITGDIIPRLEKQFQSADYLKSSFLVSGITESSLAILLDDFETKLPGNFSLAYLPSYGLIRLRLSVRGKENLPEMESQEKKLREALRDFLVAESDEPLESLLGNVMRKERLTLSTAESCTGGNIAHR
;
A
#
# COMPACT_ATOMS: atom_id res chain seq x y z
N MET A 1 2.17 3.95 15.28
CA MET A 1 1.35 4.92 14.52
C MET A 1 0.32 4.14 13.72
N LYS A 2 -0.94 4.51 13.87
CA LYS A 2 -2.08 3.92 13.15
C LYS A 2 -2.34 4.73 11.89
N ILE A 3 -2.49 4.04 10.76
CA ILE A 3 -2.69 4.65 9.44
C ILE A 3 -4.02 4.18 8.86
N GLU A 4 -4.79 5.10 8.31
CA GLU A 4 -5.88 4.79 7.42
C GLU A 4 -5.56 5.24 5.99
N ILE A 5 -5.94 4.43 5.02
CA ILE A 5 -5.81 4.75 3.60
C ILE A 5 -7.19 5.14 3.08
N ILE A 6 -7.28 6.30 2.42
CA ILE A 6 -8.52 6.79 1.79
C ILE A 6 -8.27 6.89 0.29
N THR A 7 -9.10 6.21 -0.50
CA THR A 7 -9.11 6.33 -1.96
C THR A 7 -10.31 7.13 -2.42
N VAL A 8 -10.09 8.11 -3.29
CA VAL A 8 -11.13 8.98 -3.84
C VAL A 8 -11.26 8.67 -5.32
N GLY A 9 -12.46 8.30 -5.76
CA GLY A 9 -12.78 8.04 -7.15
C GLY A 9 -14.10 7.27 -7.32
N ASP A 10 -15.04 7.84 -8.07
CA ASP A 10 -16.31 7.21 -8.40
C ASP A 10 -16.10 5.91 -9.21
N GLU A 11 -15.06 5.84 -10.06
CA GLU A 11 -14.73 4.67 -10.87
C GLU A 11 -14.38 3.43 -10.03
N ILE A 12 -13.87 3.63 -8.81
CA ILE A 12 -13.60 2.54 -7.87
C ILE A 12 -14.92 2.06 -7.24
N LEU A 13 -15.79 3.00 -6.83
CA LEU A 13 -17.06 2.66 -6.20
C LEU A 13 -18.00 1.92 -7.13
N ILE A 14 -18.03 2.26 -8.42
CA ILE A 14 -18.85 1.55 -9.41
C ILE A 14 -18.19 0.27 -9.94
N GLY A 15 -16.99 -0.08 -9.46
CA GLY A 15 -16.28 -1.30 -9.85
C GLY A 15 -15.67 -1.26 -11.25
N GLN A 16 -15.51 -0.08 -11.86
CA GLN A 16 -14.89 0.08 -13.17
C GLN A 16 -13.39 -0.24 -13.13
N ILE A 17 -12.73 0.11 -12.03
CA ILE A 17 -11.34 -0.25 -11.76
C ILE A 17 -11.20 -0.89 -10.39
N ILE A 18 -10.16 -1.70 -10.23
CA ILE A 18 -9.79 -2.29 -8.94
C ILE A 18 -8.85 -1.32 -8.21
N ASP A 19 -9.11 -1.07 -6.93
CA ASP A 19 -8.21 -0.29 -6.07
C ASP A 19 -6.91 -1.04 -5.78
N THR A 20 -5.97 -0.93 -6.69
CA THR A 20 -4.62 -1.47 -6.54
C THR A 20 -3.71 -0.56 -5.71
N ASN A 21 -4.06 0.72 -5.55
CA ASN A 21 -3.28 1.70 -4.81
C ASN A 21 -3.32 1.42 -3.31
N SER A 22 -4.51 1.27 -2.74
CA SER A 22 -4.65 0.98 -1.31
C SER A 22 -4.02 -0.36 -0.94
N ALA A 23 -4.22 -1.39 -1.76
CA ALA A 23 -3.62 -2.70 -1.54
C ALA A 23 -2.08 -2.63 -1.51
N TRP A 24 -1.48 -1.89 -2.46
CA TRP A 24 -0.03 -1.72 -2.51
C TRP A 24 0.49 -0.87 -1.34
N MET A 25 -0.18 0.26 -1.03
CA MET A 25 0.21 1.11 0.11
C MET A 25 0.14 0.34 1.42
N ALA A 26 -0.93 -0.43 1.65
CA ALA A 26 -1.09 -1.23 2.85
C ALA A 26 0.03 -2.27 2.99
N ALA A 27 0.37 -2.97 1.91
CA ALA A 27 1.47 -3.95 1.92
C ALA A 27 2.82 -3.29 2.21
N GLU A 28 3.13 -2.17 1.54
CA GLU A 28 4.41 -1.48 1.70
C GLU A 28 4.57 -0.86 3.08
N LEU A 29 3.56 -0.16 3.58
CA LEU A 29 3.58 0.45 4.92
C LEU A 29 3.65 -0.58 6.04
N THR A 30 2.91 -1.70 5.90
CA THR A 30 2.99 -2.81 6.86
C THR A 30 4.39 -3.42 6.86
N ARG A 31 5.05 -3.52 5.70
CA ARG A 31 6.43 -4.01 5.61
C ARG A 31 7.41 -3.11 6.38
N GLN A 32 7.12 -1.80 6.45
CA GLN A 32 7.89 -0.81 7.23
C GLN A 32 7.48 -0.74 8.71
N GLY A 33 6.59 -1.62 9.18
CA GLY A 33 6.18 -1.69 10.56
C GLY A 33 5.03 -0.76 10.96
N PHE A 34 4.40 -0.06 10.02
CA PHE A 34 3.22 0.75 10.29
C PHE A 34 1.95 -0.11 10.39
N GLU A 35 0.97 0.38 11.14
CA GLU A 35 -0.31 -0.31 11.35
C GLU A 35 -1.40 0.31 10.46
N ILE A 36 -1.91 -0.48 9.51
CA ILE A 36 -3.07 -0.08 8.73
C ILE A 36 -4.32 -0.51 9.47
N VAL A 37 -5.11 0.47 9.93
CA VAL A 37 -6.32 0.22 10.72
C VAL A 37 -7.59 0.18 9.87
N ALA A 38 -7.58 0.84 8.69
CA ALA A 38 -8.69 0.82 7.75
C ALA A 38 -8.26 1.21 6.34
N ILE A 39 -9.04 0.77 5.36
CA ILE A 39 -9.03 1.24 3.98
C ILE A 39 -10.45 1.67 3.66
N THR A 40 -10.61 2.92 3.23
CA THR A 40 -11.90 3.53 2.93
C THR A 40 -11.90 4.06 1.51
N THR A 41 -12.92 3.74 0.72
CA THR A 41 -13.12 4.29 -0.62
C THR A 41 -14.32 5.23 -0.60
N VAL A 42 -14.17 6.42 -1.18
CA VAL A 42 -15.23 7.42 -1.30
C VAL A 42 -15.33 7.95 -2.71
N GLY A 43 -16.51 8.48 -3.07
CA GLY A 43 -16.73 9.15 -4.34
C GLY A 43 -16.16 10.58 -4.36
N ASP A 44 -16.19 11.16 -5.55
CA ASP A 44 -15.74 12.53 -5.82
C ASP A 44 -16.81 13.56 -5.35
N ARG A 45 -17.14 13.53 -4.04
CA ARG A 45 -18.08 14.45 -3.39
C ARG A 45 -17.50 15.00 -2.10
N GLU A 46 -17.64 16.33 -1.92
CA GLU A 46 -17.09 17.06 -0.78
C GLU A 46 -17.56 16.48 0.56
N GLU A 47 -18.85 16.16 0.68
CA GLU A 47 -19.43 15.62 1.91
C GLU A 47 -18.89 14.23 2.25
N ASP A 48 -18.70 13.36 1.24
CA ASP A 48 -18.18 12.00 1.43
C ASP A 48 -16.71 12.04 1.86
N ILE A 49 -15.90 12.90 1.22
CA ILE A 49 -14.50 13.11 1.58
C ILE A 49 -14.39 13.67 3.00
N ALA A 50 -15.16 14.71 3.34
CA ALA A 50 -15.13 15.32 4.67
C ALA A 50 -15.51 14.31 5.77
N LYS A 51 -16.57 13.52 5.54
CA LYS A 51 -16.98 12.46 6.47
C LYS A 51 -15.93 11.37 6.64
N ALA A 52 -15.24 11.01 5.54
CA ALA A 52 -14.15 10.03 5.61
C ALA A 52 -12.97 10.57 6.43
N LEU A 53 -12.64 11.87 6.32
CA LEU A 53 -11.62 12.52 7.13
C LEU A 53 -11.98 12.50 8.62
N ASP A 54 -13.21 12.89 8.98
CA ASP A 54 -13.67 12.87 10.37
C ASP A 54 -13.62 11.47 10.97
N THR A 55 -14.11 10.48 10.22
CA THR A 55 -14.12 9.08 10.65
C THR A 55 -12.67 8.56 10.77
N GLY A 56 -11.84 8.85 9.79
CA GLY A 56 -10.45 8.41 9.76
C GLY A 56 -9.65 8.99 10.93
N PHE A 57 -9.74 10.28 11.18
CA PHE A 57 -9.05 10.93 12.32
C PHE A 57 -9.55 10.47 13.69
N SER A 58 -10.75 9.88 13.79
CA SER A 58 -11.22 9.29 15.05
C SER A 58 -10.49 7.99 15.43
N ARG A 59 -9.79 7.33 14.47
CA ARG A 59 -9.18 6.00 14.67
C ARG A 59 -7.73 5.88 14.20
N ALA A 60 -7.23 6.86 13.44
CA ALA A 60 -5.88 6.85 12.89
C ALA A 60 -5.11 8.14 13.22
N ASP A 61 -3.81 8.04 13.38
CA ASP A 61 -2.90 9.15 13.59
C ASP A 61 -2.53 9.83 12.26
N LEU A 62 -2.52 9.04 11.18
CA LEU A 62 -2.19 9.45 9.82
C LEU A 62 -3.25 8.96 8.83
N LEU A 63 -3.72 9.87 7.99
CA LEU A 63 -4.53 9.55 6.82
C LEU A 63 -3.69 9.68 5.55
N LEU A 64 -3.64 8.64 4.74
CA LEU A 64 -3.05 8.66 3.40
C LEU A 64 -4.17 8.66 2.37
N MET A 65 -4.37 9.79 1.72
CA MET A 65 -5.42 9.99 0.72
C MET A 65 -4.83 9.96 -0.68
N THR A 66 -5.45 9.22 -1.60
CA THR A 66 -5.04 9.16 -3.01
C THR A 66 -6.24 9.35 -3.94
N GLY A 67 -6.10 10.17 -4.97
CA GLY A 67 -7.14 10.49 -5.95
C GLY A 67 -7.69 11.91 -5.85
N GLY A 68 -8.39 12.36 -6.89
CA GLY A 68 -9.11 13.64 -6.97
C GLY A 68 -8.25 14.92 -6.87
N VAL A 69 -6.93 14.83 -7.17
CA VAL A 69 -6.00 15.98 -7.13
C VAL A 69 -5.48 16.39 -8.51
N GLY A 70 -6.00 15.82 -9.57
CA GLY A 70 -5.66 16.14 -10.94
C GLY A 70 -6.13 17.54 -11.39
N PRO A 71 -5.99 17.85 -12.69
CA PRO A 71 -6.33 19.17 -13.24
C PRO A 71 -7.77 19.26 -13.73
N THR A 72 -8.56 18.21 -13.65
CA THR A 72 -9.90 18.15 -14.23
C THR A 72 -10.98 18.70 -13.27
N ARG A 73 -12.21 18.86 -13.73
CA ARG A 73 -13.26 19.50 -12.91
C ARG A 73 -13.81 18.58 -11.82
N ASP A 74 -13.69 17.30 -12.01
CA ASP A 74 -14.02 16.24 -11.08
C ASP A 74 -12.98 16.08 -9.97
N ASP A 75 -11.77 16.61 -10.16
CA ASP A 75 -10.73 16.64 -9.13
C ASP A 75 -11.03 17.66 -8.03
N ILE A 76 -11.89 17.28 -7.09
CA ILE A 76 -12.38 18.20 -6.05
C ILE A 76 -11.59 18.13 -4.74
N THR A 77 -10.69 17.16 -4.58
CA THR A 77 -9.99 16.91 -3.31
C THR A 77 -9.28 18.16 -2.77
N LYS A 78 -8.55 18.91 -3.59
CA LYS A 78 -7.88 20.13 -3.11
C LYS A 78 -8.84 21.17 -2.53
N LYS A 79 -9.99 21.40 -3.17
CA LYS A 79 -11.00 22.35 -2.70
C LYS A 79 -11.65 21.86 -1.40
N THR A 80 -11.98 20.58 -1.35
CA THR A 80 -12.53 19.93 -0.15
C THR A 80 -11.56 20.04 1.02
N LEU A 81 -10.27 19.80 0.81
CA LEU A 81 -9.26 19.97 1.84
C LEU A 81 -9.13 21.41 2.31
N CYS A 82 -9.26 22.40 1.38
CA CYS A 82 -9.29 23.80 1.79
C CYS A 82 -10.51 24.12 2.67
N SER A 83 -11.71 23.66 2.30
CA SER A 83 -12.91 23.79 3.12
C SER A 83 -12.74 23.13 4.50
N TYR A 84 -12.25 21.89 4.52
CA TYR A 84 -12.09 21.09 5.73
C TYR A 84 -11.08 21.67 6.72
N PHE A 85 -9.92 22.12 6.24
CA PHE A 85 -8.87 22.73 7.07
C PHE A 85 -8.99 24.24 7.24
N HIS A 86 -10.06 24.85 6.72
CA HIS A 86 -10.32 26.30 6.79
C HIS A 86 -9.16 27.16 6.23
N THR A 87 -8.62 26.74 5.10
CA THR A 87 -7.52 27.38 4.39
C THR A 87 -7.91 27.81 2.98
N GLU A 88 -7.04 28.51 2.29
CA GLU A 88 -7.26 29.02 0.93
C GLU A 88 -6.20 28.49 -0.04
N LEU A 89 -6.52 28.47 -1.33
CA LEU A 89 -5.54 28.15 -2.36
C LEU A 89 -4.66 29.35 -2.65
N ILE A 90 -3.34 29.15 -2.60
CA ILE A 90 -2.32 30.12 -3.01
C ILE A 90 -1.51 29.57 -4.17
N PHE A 91 -0.95 30.46 -4.97
CA PHE A 91 -0.08 30.08 -6.07
C PHE A 91 1.33 29.78 -5.57
N ASP A 92 1.86 28.59 -5.92
CA ASP A 92 3.20 28.15 -5.56
C ASP A 92 4.10 28.11 -6.80
N GLU A 93 5.07 29.01 -6.84
CA GLU A 93 6.02 29.11 -7.95
C GLU A 93 6.95 27.90 -8.08
N GLN A 94 7.27 27.21 -6.97
CA GLN A 94 8.13 26.05 -7.01
C GLN A 94 7.41 24.85 -7.66
N VAL A 95 6.12 24.70 -7.40
CA VAL A 95 5.27 23.71 -8.08
C VAL A 95 5.20 24.03 -9.57
N LEU A 96 4.97 25.29 -9.95
CA LEU A 96 4.96 25.66 -11.36
C LEU A 96 6.30 25.38 -12.06
N GLN A 97 7.41 25.70 -11.40
CA GLN A 97 8.76 25.41 -11.95
C GLN A 97 8.97 23.92 -12.15
N GLN A 98 8.51 23.07 -11.22
CA GLN A 98 8.59 21.62 -11.35
C GLN A 98 7.74 21.11 -12.52
N ILE A 99 6.51 21.60 -12.67
CA ILE A 99 5.64 21.28 -13.80
C ILE A 99 6.30 21.70 -15.12
N ASN A 100 6.86 22.89 -15.20
CA ASN A 100 7.56 23.40 -16.38
C ASN A 100 8.74 22.48 -16.77
N ARG A 101 9.54 22.02 -15.80
CA ARG A 101 10.65 21.08 -16.04
C ARG A 101 10.15 19.74 -16.62
N LEU A 102 9.07 19.19 -16.06
CA LEU A 102 8.48 17.94 -16.55
C LEU A 102 7.97 18.09 -17.99
N PHE A 103 7.29 19.19 -18.31
CA PHE A 103 6.74 19.44 -19.64
C PHE A 103 7.84 19.69 -20.66
N ALA A 104 8.86 20.48 -20.30
CA ALA A 104 10.02 20.71 -21.16
C ALA A 104 10.76 19.42 -21.49
N SER A 105 10.92 18.51 -20.54
CA SER A 105 11.59 17.22 -20.76
C SER A 105 10.84 16.28 -21.73
N LYS A 106 9.50 16.44 -21.82
CA LYS A 106 8.62 15.63 -22.67
C LYS A 106 8.17 16.35 -23.94
N ASN A 107 8.60 17.61 -24.12
CA ASN A 107 8.20 18.46 -25.25
C ASN A 107 6.68 18.66 -25.35
N TYR A 108 5.97 18.70 -24.21
CA TYR A 108 4.53 18.93 -24.16
C TYR A 108 4.19 20.42 -24.04
N PRO A 109 3.14 20.90 -24.72
CA PRO A 109 2.68 22.27 -24.56
C PRO A 109 2.01 22.46 -23.18
N MET A 110 2.37 23.52 -22.48
CA MET A 110 1.72 23.93 -21.24
C MET A 110 0.32 24.48 -21.52
N ASN A 111 -0.66 24.10 -20.71
CA ASN A 111 -2.02 24.65 -20.74
C ASN A 111 -2.42 25.20 -19.37
N GLU A 112 -3.50 25.98 -19.33
CA GLU A 112 -3.97 26.65 -18.10
C GLU A 112 -4.41 25.65 -17.02
N LEU A 113 -5.02 24.52 -17.37
CA LEU A 113 -5.44 23.50 -16.39
C LEU A 113 -4.22 22.91 -15.67
N THR A 114 -3.15 22.67 -16.43
CA THR A 114 -1.89 22.17 -15.86
C THR A 114 -1.21 23.22 -14.97
N LYS A 115 -1.23 24.50 -15.38
CA LYS A 115 -0.71 25.60 -14.54
C LYS A 115 -1.49 25.75 -13.23
N ASN A 116 -2.80 25.50 -13.26
CA ASN A 116 -3.65 25.53 -12.07
C ASN A 116 -3.29 24.47 -11.02
N GLN A 117 -2.50 23.47 -11.38
CA GLN A 117 -1.93 22.55 -10.38
C GLN A 117 -0.97 23.23 -9.40
N ALA A 118 -0.43 24.40 -9.78
CA ALA A 118 0.39 25.22 -8.90
C ALA A 118 -0.39 25.95 -7.80
N PHE A 119 -1.74 25.93 -7.84
CA PHE A 119 -2.54 26.38 -6.71
C PHE A 119 -2.61 25.27 -5.66
N VAL A 120 -2.11 25.55 -4.47
CA VAL A 120 -2.01 24.62 -3.34
C VAL A 120 -2.60 25.25 -2.09
N PRO A 121 -3.09 24.48 -1.11
CA PRO A 121 -3.55 25.02 0.16
C PRO A 121 -2.42 25.72 0.90
N LYS A 122 -2.68 26.89 1.45
CA LYS A 122 -1.71 27.75 2.13
C LYS A 122 -1.11 27.11 3.39
N ASP A 123 -1.95 26.40 4.16
CA ASP A 123 -1.58 25.85 5.46
C ASP A 123 -1.14 24.38 5.38
N CYS A 124 -0.60 23.95 4.23
CA CYS A 124 0.00 22.64 4.07
C CYS A 124 1.49 22.73 3.71
N THR A 125 2.23 21.68 4.02
CA THR A 125 3.58 21.48 3.46
C THR A 125 3.44 20.82 2.10
N VAL A 126 3.91 21.52 1.05
CA VAL A 126 3.92 20.97 -0.31
C VAL A 126 5.14 20.10 -0.50
N ILE A 127 4.92 18.85 -0.93
CA ILE A 127 5.99 17.94 -1.35
C ILE A 127 5.93 17.83 -2.88
N GLN A 128 7.06 18.10 -3.54
CA GLN A 128 7.12 18.12 -5.00
C GLN A 128 6.96 16.73 -5.59
N ASN A 129 6.02 16.58 -6.51
CA ASN A 129 5.87 15.36 -7.29
C ASN A 129 6.95 15.32 -8.38
N ARG A 130 7.89 14.38 -8.27
CA ARG A 130 9.04 14.28 -9.18
C ARG A 130 8.68 13.72 -10.55
N VAL A 131 7.54 13.04 -10.65
CA VAL A 131 7.15 12.25 -11.85
C VAL A 131 5.79 12.65 -12.43
N GLY A 132 5.06 13.53 -11.75
CA GLY A 132 3.74 14.03 -12.16
C GLY A 132 3.55 15.51 -11.88
N THR A 133 2.38 16.05 -12.25
CA THR A 133 2.06 17.48 -12.15
C THR A 133 1.36 17.87 -10.86
N ALA A 134 0.63 16.95 -10.24
CA ALA A 134 -0.06 17.21 -8.99
C ALA A 134 0.90 17.03 -7.81
N PRO A 135 1.17 18.07 -7.01
CA PRO A 135 2.01 17.94 -5.82
C PRO A 135 1.32 17.13 -4.73
N LEU A 136 2.10 16.63 -3.77
CA LEU A 136 1.57 16.03 -2.56
C LEU A 136 1.32 17.15 -1.55
N LEU A 137 0.24 17.02 -0.79
CA LEU A 137 -0.19 17.99 0.21
C LEU A 137 -0.14 17.34 1.59
N TRP A 138 0.77 17.83 2.44
CA TRP A 138 0.96 17.34 3.79
C TRP A 138 0.38 18.35 4.78
N PHE A 139 -0.72 17.98 5.42
CA PHE A 139 -1.32 18.72 6.52
C PHE A 139 -0.94 18.11 7.85
N GLU A 140 -0.64 18.94 8.82
CA GLU A 140 -0.39 18.53 10.19
C GLU A 140 -1.14 19.45 11.15
N GLN A 141 -2.14 18.93 11.83
CA GLN A 141 -2.98 19.71 12.73
C GLN A 141 -3.42 18.87 13.93
N LYS A 142 -3.31 19.44 15.13
CA LYS A 142 -3.78 18.82 16.40
C LYS A 142 -3.24 17.40 16.65
N GLY A 143 -2.03 17.11 16.18
CA GLY A 143 -1.39 15.80 16.35
C GLY A 143 -1.82 14.74 15.31
N HIS A 144 -2.66 15.12 14.34
CA HIS A 144 -3.03 14.27 13.21
C HIS A 144 -2.34 14.74 11.93
N ILE A 145 -2.07 13.80 11.06
CA ILE A 145 -1.45 14.05 9.75
C ILE A 145 -2.37 13.57 8.64
N LEU A 146 -2.53 14.39 7.60
CA LEU A 146 -3.11 13.99 6.32
C LEU A 146 -2.08 14.19 5.21
N VAL A 147 -1.87 13.18 4.39
CA VAL A 147 -1.10 13.32 3.15
C VAL A 147 -2.00 12.98 1.97
N SER A 148 -2.29 13.99 1.15
CA SER A 148 -3.02 13.81 -0.10
C SER A 148 -2.04 13.70 -1.26
N MET A 149 -2.28 12.73 -2.15
CA MET A 149 -1.38 12.38 -3.25
C MET A 149 -2.15 11.99 -4.52
N PRO A 150 -1.49 12.00 -5.70
CA PRO A 150 -2.10 11.58 -6.97
C PRO A 150 -2.63 10.15 -6.95
N GLY A 151 -3.72 9.91 -7.72
CA GLY A 151 -4.30 8.58 -7.94
C GLY A 151 -3.50 7.71 -8.92
N VAL A 152 -2.61 8.30 -9.74
CA VAL A 152 -1.78 7.56 -10.70
C VAL A 152 -0.83 6.62 -9.96
N PRO A 153 -0.89 5.27 -10.18
CA PRO A 153 -0.15 4.30 -9.37
C PRO A 153 1.36 4.55 -9.33
N PHE A 154 1.96 4.93 -10.44
CA PHE A 154 3.40 5.20 -10.52
C PHE A 154 3.80 6.43 -9.69
N GLU A 155 3.01 7.50 -9.74
CA GLU A 155 3.22 8.71 -8.96
C GLU A 155 3.07 8.43 -7.47
N MET A 156 1.99 7.76 -7.07
CA MET A 156 1.70 7.37 -5.70
C MET A 156 2.81 6.50 -5.11
N LYS A 157 3.25 5.46 -5.82
CA LYS A 157 4.33 4.57 -5.37
C LYS A 157 5.64 5.32 -5.17
N THR A 158 6.00 6.18 -6.13
CA THR A 158 7.20 7.02 -6.03
C THR A 158 7.13 7.96 -4.82
N ALA A 159 5.97 8.57 -4.57
CA ALA A 159 5.75 9.44 -3.43
C ALA A 159 5.87 8.68 -2.09
N ILE A 160 5.22 7.53 -1.96
CA ILE A 160 5.24 6.72 -0.73
C ILE A 160 6.68 6.30 -0.40
N THR A 161 7.40 5.71 -1.35
CA THR A 161 8.75 5.17 -1.08
C THR A 161 9.83 6.25 -0.98
N GLY A 162 9.73 7.31 -1.80
CA GLY A 162 10.79 8.31 -1.90
C GLY A 162 10.65 9.50 -0.95
N ASP A 163 9.43 9.81 -0.51
CA ASP A 163 9.18 11.02 0.25
C ASP A 163 8.41 10.78 1.56
N ILE A 164 7.36 9.96 1.55
CA ILE A 164 6.47 9.79 2.71
C ILE A 164 7.09 8.86 3.75
N ILE A 165 7.45 7.63 3.38
CA ILE A 165 8.07 6.67 4.33
C ILE A 165 9.31 7.25 5.00
N PRO A 166 10.30 7.85 4.30
CA PRO A 166 11.47 8.44 4.95
C PRO A 166 11.14 9.57 5.94
N ARG A 167 10.06 10.34 5.70
CA ARG A 167 9.60 11.37 6.64
C ARG A 167 8.96 10.75 7.87
N LEU A 168 8.14 9.72 7.68
CA LEU A 168 7.48 9.00 8.78
C LEU A 168 8.50 8.28 9.68
N GLU A 169 9.48 7.61 9.10
CA GLU A 169 10.56 6.95 9.85
C GLU A 169 11.38 7.93 10.67
N LYS A 170 11.63 9.12 10.12
CA LYS A 170 12.37 10.17 10.83
C LYS A 170 11.57 10.80 11.96
N GLN A 171 10.25 10.94 11.80
CA GLN A 171 9.36 11.60 12.75
C GLN A 171 8.81 10.63 13.79
N PHE A 172 8.61 9.37 13.42
CA PHE A 172 8.01 8.34 14.24
C PHE A 172 8.89 7.09 14.25
N GLN A 173 9.21 6.58 15.43
CA GLN A 173 9.83 5.25 15.52
C GLN A 173 8.79 4.19 15.11
N SER A 174 8.97 3.61 13.93
CA SER A 174 8.16 2.45 13.53
C SER A 174 8.55 1.26 14.41
N ALA A 175 7.56 0.60 15.00
CA ALA A 175 7.81 -0.71 15.59
C ALA A 175 8.17 -1.68 14.47
N ASP A 176 9.33 -2.35 14.59
CA ASP A 176 9.72 -3.36 13.62
C ASP A 176 8.63 -4.43 13.52
N TYR A 177 8.22 -4.71 12.29
CA TYR A 177 7.25 -5.75 11.99
C TYR A 177 8.00 -6.99 11.49
N LEU A 178 8.07 -8.00 12.35
CA LEU A 178 8.65 -9.29 12.01
C LEU A 178 7.57 -10.15 11.38
N LYS A 179 7.87 -10.77 10.25
CA LYS A 179 6.97 -11.70 9.56
C LYS A 179 7.74 -12.82 8.89
N SER A 180 7.14 -14.01 8.88
CA SER A 180 7.59 -15.16 8.11
C SER A 180 6.42 -15.80 7.40
N SER A 181 6.65 -16.22 6.18
CA SER A 181 5.65 -16.81 5.31
C SER A 181 6.00 -18.21 4.92
N PHE A 182 5.03 -19.12 5.06
CA PHE A 182 5.15 -20.56 4.77
C PHE A 182 4.13 -20.90 3.70
N LEU A 183 4.60 -21.33 2.54
CA LEU A 183 3.75 -21.77 1.44
C LEU A 183 3.53 -23.28 1.58
N VAL A 184 2.28 -23.72 1.69
CA VAL A 184 1.90 -25.12 1.83
C VAL A 184 0.99 -25.57 0.69
N SER A 185 1.05 -26.85 0.36
CA SER A 185 0.23 -27.52 -0.66
C SER A 185 -0.19 -28.91 -0.22
N GLY A 186 -1.20 -29.48 -0.88
CA GLY A 186 -1.65 -30.86 -0.62
C GLY A 186 -2.51 -31.04 0.63
N ILE A 187 -2.98 -29.95 1.23
CA ILE A 187 -3.85 -29.94 2.41
C ILE A 187 -4.97 -28.89 2.23
N THR A 188 -6.16 -29.17 2.73
CA THR A 188 -7.27 -28.18 2.74
C THR A 188 -7.09 -27.19 3.89
N GLU A 189 -7.65 -25.98 3.76
CA GLU A 189 -7.58 -24.95 4.81
C GLU A 189 -8.12 -25.45 6.15
N SER A 190 -9.26 -26.16 6.15
CA SER A 190 -9.84 -26.72 7.37
C SER A 190 -8.97 -27.82 8.02
N SER A 191 -8.36 -28.68 7.22
CA SER A 191 -7.45 -29.70 7.72
C SER A 191 -6.17 -29.10 8.26
N LEU A 192 -5.68 -28.03 7.64
CA LEU A 192 -4.51 -27.28 8.09
C LEU A 192 -4.80 -26.57 9.43
N ALA A 193 -5.98 -25.97 9.58
CA ALA A 193 -6.40 -25.35 10.84
C ALA A 193 -6.46 -26.38 11.98
N ILE A 194 -7.00 -27.58 11.72
CA ILE A 194 -7.01 -28.67 12.70
C ILE A 194 -5.57 -29.11 13.04
N LEU A 195 -4.70 -29.23 12.05
CA LEU A 195 -3.28 -29.60 12.26
C LEU A 195 -2.56 -28.57 13.15
N LEU A 196 -2.89 -27.31 13.03
CA LEU A 196 -2.24 -26.21 13.73
C LEU A 196 -2.96 -25.75 15.02
N ASP A 197 -4.06 -26.37 15.40
CA ASP A 197 -4.88 -25.96 16.57
C ASP A 197 -4.05 -25.88 17.87
N ASP A 198 -3.21 -26.88 18.14
CA ASP A 198 -2.31 -26.91 19.31
C ASP A 198 -1.22 -25.81 19.22
N PHE A 199 -0.72 -25.53 18.03
CA PHE A 199 0.24 -24.47 17.80
C PHE A 199 -0.40 -23.09 18.03
N GLU A 200 -1.58 -22.83 17.46
CA GLU A 200 -2.30 -21.56 17.59
C GLU A 200 -2.73 -21.29 19.04
N THR A 201 -3.20 -22.32 19.74
CA THR A 201 -3.59 -22.22 21.16
C THR A 201 -2.40 -21.83 22.07
N LYS A 202 -1.18 -22.25 21.70
CA LYS A 202 0.04 -21.94 22.45
C LYS A 202 0.79 -20.72 21.92
N LEU A 203 0.31 -20.10 20.83
CA LEU A 203 0.93 -18.93 20.26
C LEU A 203 0.81 -17.72 21.22
N PRO A 204 1.90 -16.98 21.53
CA PRO A 204 1.81 -15.81 22.39
C PRO A 204 0.83 -14.76 21.84
N GLY A 205 0.05 -14.11 22.69
CA GLY A 205 -1.07 -13.24 22.29
C GLY A 205 -0.70 -11.99 21.51
N ASN A 206 0.58 -11.64 21.42
CA ASN A 206 1.11 -10.57 20.58
C ASN A 206 1.51 -11.05 19.18
N PHE A 207 1.49 -12.37 18.93
CA PHE A 207 1.71 -12.97 17.61
C PHE A 207 0.38 -13.13 16.87
N SER A 208 0.46 -13.19 15.56
CA SER A 208 -0.68 -13.47 14.68
C SER A 208 -0.29 -14.49 13.62
N LEU A 209 -1.14 -15.48 13.40
CA LEU A 209 -1.06 -16.43 12.29
C LEU A 209 -2.23 -16.16 11.33
N ALA A 210 -1.93 -15.86 10.07
CA ALA A 210 -2.94 -15.64 9.05
C ALA A 210 -2.90 -16.73 7.97
N TYR A 211 -4.07 -17.19 7.55
CA TYR A 211 -4.26 -18.11 6.43
C TYR A 211 -4.64 -17.34 5.20
N LEU A 212 -3.89 -17.47 4.14
CA LEU A 212 -4.08 -16.78 2.86
C LEU A 212 -4.25 -17.84 1.75
N PRO A 213 -5.46 -18.40 1.59
CA PRO A 213 -5.72 -19.43 0.61
C PRO A 213 -5.67 -18.91 -0.81
N SER A 214 -5.16 -19.73 -1.72
CA SER A 214 -5.23 -19.55 -3.16
C SER A 214 -5.47 -20.90 -3.83
N TYR A 215 -5.64 -20.95 -5.15
CA TYR A 215 -5.95 -22.21 -5.83
C TYR A 215 -4.82 -23.25 -5.64
N GLY A 216 -5.10 -24.32 -4.90
CA GLY A 216 -4.17 -25.42 -4.63
C GLY A 216 -3.03 -25.11 -3.66
N LEU A 217 -2.99 -23.91 -3.09
CA LEU A 217 -1.95 -23.44 -2.18
C LEU A 217 -2.56 -22.67 -1.00
N ILE A 218 -1.92 -22.75 0.15
CA ILE A 218 -2.22 -21.88 1.30
C ILE A 218 -0.92 -21.24 1.74
N ARG A 219 -0.91 -19.91 1.86
CA ARG A 219 0.20 -19.20 2.48
C ARG A 219 -0.15 -18.90 3.93
N LEU A 220 0.64 -19.42 4.86
CA LEU A 220 0.58 -19.02 6.26
C LEU A 220 1.53 -17.85 6.48
N ARG A 221 1.09 -16.85 7.24
CA ARG A 221 1.92 -15.72 7.63
C ARG A 221 1.92 -15.57 9.14
N LEU A 222 3.04 -15.93 9.75
CA LEU A 222 3.33 -15.68 11.15
C LEU A 222 3.89 -14.27 11.29
N SER A 223 3.40 -13.48 12.24
CA SER A 223 3.85 -12.10 12.42
C SER A 223 3.76 -11.61 13.85
N VAL A 224 4.65 -10.65 14.19
CA VAL A 224 4.69 -9.99 15.50
C VAL A 224 5.32 -8.61 15.35
N ARG A 225 4.99 -7.67 16.25
CA ARG A 225 5.61 -6.34 16.32
C ARG A 225 6.67 -6.28 17.41
N GLY A 226 7.75 -5.51 17.14
CA GLY A 226 8.86 -5.27 18.06
C GLY A 226 10.05 -6.21 17.83
N LYS A 227 11.25 -5.65 17.69
CA LYS A 227 12.51 -6.41 17.54
C LYS A 227 12.83 -7.30 18.72
N GLU A 228 12.35 -6.94 19.91
CA GLU A 228 12.50 -7.72 21.13
C GLU A 228 11.91 -9.12 21.01
N ASN A 229 10.96 -9.30 20.10
CA ASN A 229 10.31 -10.58 19.83
C ASN A 229 11.08 -11.51 18.87
N LEU A 230 12.24 -11.09 18.34
CA LEU A 230 13.01 -11.87 17.37
C LEU A 230 13.36 -13.30 17.87
N PRO A 231 13.85 -13.51 19.13
CA PRO A 231 14.14 -14.84 19.61
C PRO A 231 12.90 -15.76 19.69
N GLU A 232 11.76 -15.17 20.09
CA GLU A 232 10.51 -15.93 20.15
C GLU A 232 9.96 -16.19 18.73
N MET A 233 10.13 -15.26 17.80
CA MET A 233 9.76 -15.45 16.39
C MET A 233 10.50 -16.66 15.79
N GLU A 234 11.81 -16.74 15.96
CA GLU A 234 12.63 -17.87 15.51
C GLU A 234 12.18 -19.21 16.15
N SER A 235 11.81 -19.17 17.43
CA SER A 235 11.26 -20.34 18.14
C SER A 235 9.93 -20.81 17.55
N GLN A 236 9.02 -19.86 17.28
CA GLN A 236 7.72 -20.16 16.70
C GLN A 236 7.83 -20.62 15.24
N GLU A 237 8.72 -20.02 14.45
CA GLU A 237 9.03 -20.47 13.08
C GLU A 237 9.49 -21.94 13.05
N LYS A 238 10.37 -22.31 13.97
CA LYS A 238 10.85 -23.69 14.05
C LYS A 238 9.73 -24.68 14.35
N LYS A 239 8.85 -24.34 15.30
CA LYS A 239 7.69 -25.19 15.64
C LYS A 239 6.72 -25.31 14.46
N LEU A 240 6.44 -24.16 13.80
CA LEU A 240 5.54 -24.14 12.65
C LEU A 240 6.12 -24.94 11.46
N ARG A 241 7.42 -24.82 11.19
CA ARG A 241 8.12 -25.59 10.15
C ARG A 241 8.01 -27.08 10.41
N GLU A 242 8.17 -27.52 11.68
CA GLU A 242 8.05 -28.92 12.05
C GLU A 242 6.62 -29.46 11.88
N ALA A 243 5.62 -28.69 12.26
CA ALA A 243 4.22 -29.00 12.05
C ALA A 243 3.84 -29.13 10.57
N LEU A 244 4.43 -28.30 9.73
CA LEU A 244 4.14 -28.21 8.29
C LEU A 244 5.00 -29.12 7.40
N ARG A 245 5.99 -29.83 7.94
CA ARG A 245 7.04 -30.51 7.14
C ARG A 245 6.53 -31.33 5.95
N ASP A 246 5.37 -31.98 6.08
CA ASP A 246 4.82 -32.87 5.05
C ASP A 246 4.07 -32.11 3.93
N PHE A 247 3.79 -30.83 4.15
CA PHE A 247 3.01 -29.96 3.26
C PHE A 247 3.79 -28.71 2.81
N LEU A 248 4.95 -28.43 3.44
CA LEU A 248 5.73 -27.23 3.20
C LEU A 248 6.38 -27.23 1.83
N VAL A 249 6.04 -26.25 1.00
CA VAL A 249 6.62 -26.04 -0.34
C VAL A 249 7.80 -25.07 -0.26
N ALA A 250 7.65 -23.96 0.45
CA ALA A 250 8.69 -22.95 0.58
C ALA A 250 8.45 -22.04 1.80
N GLU A 251 9.52 -21.42 2.29
CA GLU A 251 9.48 -20.34 3.27
C GLU A 251 9.79 -19.03 2.57
N SER A 252 8.77 -18.41 1.97
CA SER A 252 8.94 -17.21 1.17
C SER A 252 7.61 -16.49 0.94
N ASP A 253 7.68 -15.15 0.77
CA ASP A 253 6.57 -14.32 0.30
C ASP A 253 6.47 -14.28 -1.23
N GLU A 254 7.48 -14.81 -1.94
CA GLU A 254 7.50 -14.79 -3.40
C GLU A 254 6.35 -15.62 -4.00
N PRO A 255 5.85 -15.22 -5.18
CA PRO A 255 4.93 -16.05 -5.97
C PRO A 255 5.55 -17.41 -6.33
N LEU A 256 4.71 -18.44 -6.48
CA LEU A 256 5.17 -19.79 -6.81
C LEU A 256 6.00 -19.83 -8.10
N GLU A 257 5.59 -19.08 -9.11
CA GLU A 257 6.30 -18.98 -10.39
C GLU A 257 7.73 -18.41 -10.24
N SER A 258 7.93 -17.45 -9.35
CA SER A 258 9.26 -16.92 -9.02
C SER A 258 10.12 -17.97 -8.31
N LEU A 259 9.54 -18.69 -7.35
CA LEU A 259 10.21 -19.78 -6.63
C LEU A 259 10.63 -20.90 -7.60
N LEU A 260 9.73 -21.31 -8.50
CA LEU A 260 10.02 -22.28 -9.54
C LEU A 260 11.15 -21.80 -10.45
N GLY A 261 11.08 -20.56 -10.93
CA GLY A 261 12.12 -19.95 -11.75
C GLY A 261 13.49 -19.91 -11.06
N ASN A 262 13.52 -19.69 -9.74
CA ASN A 262 14.76 -19.73 -8.95
C ASN A 262 15.35 -21.14 -8.91
N VAL A 263 14.52 -22.16 -8.67
CA VAL A 263 14.95 -23.58 -8.67
C VAL A 263 15.47 -23.97 -10.05
N MET A 264 14.72 -23.65 -11.11
CA MET A 264 15.11 -23.99 -12.49
C MET A 264 16.45 -23.35 -12.89
N ARG A 265 16.68 -22.08 -12.53
CA ARG A 265 17.96 -21.40 -12.77
C ARG A 265 19.10 -22.07 -12.01
N LYS A 266 18.89 -22.43 -10.76
CA LYS A 266 19.89 -23.11 -9.93
C LYS A 266 20.27 -24.47 -10.50
N GLU A 267 19.28 -25.24 -10.93
CA GLU A 267 19.47 -26.59 -11.50
C GLU A 267 19.79 -26.57 -13.00
N ARG A 268 19.90 -25.36 -13.63
CA ARG A 268 20.16 -25.15 -15.05
C ARG A 268 19.14 -25.86 -15.96
N LEU A 269 17.88 -25.91 -15.51
CA LEU A 269 16.77 -26.48 -16.26
C LEU A 269 16.18 -25.45 -17.23
N THR A 270 15.64 -25.95 -18.33
CA THR A 270 14.88 -25.14 -19.30
C THR A 270 13.42 -25.56 -19.29
N LEU A 271 12.52 -24.59 -19.47
CA LEU A 271 11.07 -24.79 -19.59
C LEU A 271 10.60 -24.27 -20.93
N SER A 272 9.72 -25.01 -21.58
CA SER A 272 8.96 -24.51 -22.72
C SER A 272 7.47 -24.72 -22.47
N THR A 273 6.64 -23.80 -22.94
CA THR A 273 5.18 -23.88 -22.82
C THR A 273 4.55 -24.00 -24.21
N ALA A 274 3.50 -24.83 -24.31
CA ALA A 274 2.63 -24.88 -25.47
C ALA A 274 1.21 -24.63 -24.96
N GLU A 275 0.68 -23.45 -25.25
CA GLU A 275 -0.57 -22.98 -24.67
C GLU A 275 -1.68 -22.89 -25.72
N SER A 276 -2.91 -23.16 -25.31
CA SER A 276 -4.13 -22.98 -26.09
C SER A 276 -5.14 -22.15 -25.28
N CYS A 277 -5.93 -22.78 -24.41
CA CYS A 277 -6.96 -22.10 -23.62
C CYS A 277 -6.42 -21.07 -22.64
N THR A 278 -5.20 -21.19 -22.16
CA THR A 278 -4.53 -20.23 -21.28
C THR A 278 -4.04 -18.98 -22.01
N GLY A 279 -4.01 -19.00 -23.36
CA GLY A 279 -3.71 -17.83 -24.18
C GLY A 279 -2.37 -17.15 -23.93
N GLY A 280 -1.35 -17.89 -23.47
CA GLY A 280 -0.04 -17.36 -23.12
C GLY A 280 0.12 -16.97 -21.66
N ASN A 281 -0.88 -17.20 -20.80
CA ASN A 281 -0.85 -16.77 -19.40
C ASN A 281 0.20 -17.54 -18.58
N ILE A 282 0.50 -18.80 -18.91
CA ILE A 282 1.55 -19.57 -18.23
C ILE A 282 2.93 -18.99 -18.55
N ALA A 283 3.17 -18.69 -19.84
CA ALA A 283 4.42 -18.07 -20.26
C ALA A 283 4.61 -16.64 -19.74
N HIS A 284 3.50 -15.92 -19.49
CA HIS A 284 3.52 -14.56 -18.95
C HIS A 284 3.89 -14.53 -17.45
N ARG A 285 3.51 -15.52 -16.69
CA ARG A 285 3.87 -15.66 -15.26
C ARG A 285 5.32 -16.12 -15.08
#